data_71a1893ad126f3ff6346954e28bc7085
#
_entry.id   71a1893ad126f3ff6346954e28bc7085
#
_cell.length_a   1.000
_cell.length_b   1.000
_cell.length_c   1.000
_cell.angle_alpha   90.00
_cell.angle_beta   90.00
_cell.angle_gamma   90.00
#
_symmetry.space_group_name_H-M   'P 1'
#
loop_
_entity.id
_entity.type
_entity.pdbx_description
1 polymer ?
#
loop_
_entity_poly.entity_id
_entity_poly.type
_entity_poly.pdbx_seq_one_letter_code
_entity_poly.pdbx_strand_id
1 'polypeptide(L)'
;METFLSSLSNELFKLRRRKKYLVFLILGCAICVISALRVLLVNYLTDGSVDPAAVLGGLMSSNLTFILLIFLPLMAVMAASDLFVAEQADHTIRFSLMRPVGKGKLFFSKALAVFVLCAFDLAVMYLVTTLAQVGLGGGTEGVLTSLGACLLDLIPLAVLIQFFCLVNQVGRGSGLTVLLCVVCYIGLLVLGTYLPAVGGLVFTGYLRWHNLWIGITLPFFSLLPRIGLLAGYGLVFGCGGYWLFDRKEA
;
A
#
# COMPACT_ATOMS: atom_id res chain seq x y z
N MET A 1 1.83 -10.92 -24.66
CA MET A 1 2.25 -10.95 -23.24
C MET A 1 3.65 -10.39 -23.07
N GLU A 2 4.61 -10.70 -23.91
CA GLU A 2 6.00 -10.23 -23.82
C GLU A 2 6.16 -8.71 -23.74
N THR A 3 5.39 -7.95 -24.51
CA THR A 3 5.43 -6.48 -24.49
C THR A 3 4.97 -5.85 -23.16
N PHE A 4 4.01 -6.48 -22.45
CA PHE A 4 3.52 -6.00 -21.15
C PHE A 4 4.54 -6.27 -20.03
N LEU A 5 5.09 -7.48 -19.97
CA LEU A 5 6.11 -7.87 -18.99
C LEU A 5 7.39 -7.04 -19.17
N SER A 6 7.80 -6.79 -20.41
CA SER A 6 8.93 -5.92 -20.73
C SER A 6 8.68 -4.48 -20.27
N SER A 7 7.44 -3.95 -20.47
CA SER A 7 7.05 -2.64 -19.96
C SER A 7 7.10 -2.59 -18.43
N LEU A 8 6.52 -3.58 -17.76
CA LEU A 8 6.53 -3.69 -16.29
C LEU A 8 7.95 -3.73 -15.73
N SER A 9 8.81 -4.57 -16.30
CA SER A 9 10.22 -4.68 -15.89
C SER A 9 10.95 -3.34 -16.01
N ASN A 10 10.69 -2.59 -17.07
CA ASN A 10 11.26 -1.27 -17.27
C ASN A 10 10.78 -0.25 -16.24
N GLU A 11 9.47 -0.24 -15.89
CA GLU A 11 8.93 0.65 -14.87
C GLU A 11 9.47 0.31 -13.47
N LEU A 12 9.58 -0.98 -13.13
CA LEU A 12 10.21 -1.44 -11.88
C LEU A 12 11.69 -1.05 -11.80
N PHE A 13 12.41 -1.15 -12.91
CA PHE A 13 13.82 -0.73 -12.97
C PHE A 13 13.99 0.77 -12.73
N LYS A 14 13.09 1.61 -13.25
CA LYS A 14 13.08 3.04 -12.98
C LYS A 14 12.87 3.35 -11.50
N LEU A 15 11.90 2.68 -10.86
CA LEU A 15 11.63 2.85 -9.42
C LEU A 15 12.84 2.39 -8.58
N ARG A 16 13.39 1.22 -8.88
CA ARG A 16 14.54 0.66 -8.13
C ARG A 16 15.78 1.56 -8.18
N ARG A 17 16.01 2.28 -9.28
CA ARG A 17 17.14 3.21 -9.39
C ARG A 17 17.01 4.48 -8.55
N ARG A 18 15.81 4.82 -8.10
CA ARG A 18 15.57 6.01 -7.29
C ARG A 18 15.89 5.70 -5.82
N LYS A 19 16.99 6.25 -5.32
CA LYS A 19 17.49 6.05 -3.95
C LYS A 19 16.46 6.31 -2.85
N LYS A 20 15.45 7.15 -3.10
CA LYS A 20 14.41 7.48 -2.13
C LYS A 20 13.59 6.27 -1.68
N TYR A 21 13.31 5.30 -2.56
CA TYR A 21 12.56 4.08 -2.19
C TYR A 21 13.38 3.17 -1.29
N LEU A 22 14.70 3.12 -1.52
CA LEU A 22 15.62 2.41 -0.62
C LEU A 22 15.65 3.07 0.77
N VAL A 23 15.68 4.41 0.83
CA VAL A 23 15.60 5.14 2.11
C VAL A 23 14.28 4.87 2.81
N PHE A 24 13.15 4.85 2.08
CA PHE A 24 11.84 4.48 2.63
C PHE A 24 11.85 3.06 3.18
N LEU A 25 12.37 2.08 2.45
CA LEU A 25 12.48 0.70 2.92
C LEU A 25 13.28 0.62 4.23
N ILE A 26 14.45 1.25 4.29
CA ILE A 26 15.28 1.29 5.50
C ILE A 26 14.53 1.93 6.67
N LEU A 27 13.83 3.05 6.42
CA LEU A 27 13.04 3.72 7.45
C LEU A 27 11.92 2.81 7.98
N GLY A 28 11.21 2.11 7.11
CA GLY A 28 10.17 1.15 7.48
C GLY A 28 10.73 0.00 8.32
N CYS A 29 11.85 -0.59 7.90
CA CYS A 29 12.54 -1.63 8.68
C CYS A 29 12.99 -1.10 10.05
N ALA A 30 13.52 0.12 10.12
CA ALA A 30 13.92 0.75 11.38
C ALA A 30 12.72 0.93 12.32
N ILE A 31 11.56 1.37 11.83
CA ILE A 31 10.33 1.50 12.62
C ILE A 31 9.89 0.13 13.16
N CYS A 32 9.96 -0.94 12.36
CA CYS A 32 9.63 -2.30 12.80
C CYS A 32 10.57 -2.77 13.92
N VAL A 33 11.87 -2.51 13.82
CA VAL A 33 12.85 -2.85 14.85
C VAL A 33 12.63 -2.02 16.11
N ILE A 34 12.40 -0.72 15.98
CA ILE A 34 12.12 0.18 17.13
C ILE A 34 10.86 -0.26 17.88
N SER A 35 9.81 -0.69 17.16
CA SER A 35 8.59 -1.19 17.78
C SER A 35 8.83 -2.47 18.62
N ALA A 36 9.71 -3.36 18.15
CA ALA A 36 10.12 -4.54 18.89
C ALA A 36 10.95 -4.18 20.14
N LEU A 37 11.92 -3.28 20.00
CA LEU A 37 12.74 -2.79 21.11
C LEU A 37 11.90 -2.07 22.17
N ARG A 38 10.85 -1.34 21.75
CA ARG A 38 9.91 -0.70 22.68
C ARG A 38 9.25 -1.71 23.62
N VAL A 39 8.90 -2.90 23.13
CA VAL A 39 8.30 -3.96 23.97
C VAL A 39 9.27 -4.39 25.06
N LEU A 40 10.55 -4.60 24.71
CA LEU A 40 11.59 -4.94 25.70
C LEU A 40 11.81 -3.83 26.71
N LEU A 41 11.84 -2.59 26.27
CA LEU A 41 12.02 -1.44 27.14
C LEU A 41 10.85 -1.31 28.16
N VAL A 42 9.61 -1.47 27.69
CA VAL A 42 8.42 -1.44 28.57
C VAL A 42 8.50 -2.57 29.59
N ASN A 43 8.85 -3.80 29.19
CA ASN A 43 9.01 -4.92 30.10
C ASN A 43 10.08 -4.66 31.17
N TYR A 44 11.21 -4.07 30.78
CA TYR A 44 12.27 -3.68 31.73
C TYR A 44 11.81 -2.61 32.72
N LEU A 45 11.07 -1.59 32.24
CA LEU A 45 10.58 -0.49 33.09
C LEU A 45 9.41 -0.90 34.04
N THR A 46 8.70 -1.99 33.71
CA THR A 46 7.57 -2.52 34.49
C THR A 46 7.98 -3.68 35.36
N ASP A 47 9.27 -3.86 35.67
CA ASP A 47 9.82 -4.94 36.50
C ASP A 47 9.31 -6.35 36.12
N GLY A 48 9.15 -6.58 34.80
CA GLY A 48 8.70 -7.88 34.28
C GLY A 48 7.21 -8.18 34.46
N SER A 49 6.39 -7.18 34.81
CA SER A 49 4.93 -7.36 34.97
C SER A 49 4.20 -7.64 33.65
N VAL A 50 4.84 -7.35 32.51
CA VAL A 50 4.28 -7.59 31.18
C VAL A 50 5.00 -8.80 30.57
N ASP A 51 4.26 -9.84 30.16
CA ASP A 51 4.84 -10.96 29.46
C ASP A 51 5.31 -10.54 28.04
N PRO A 52 6.63 -10.48 27.79
CA PRO A 52 7.14 -10.05 26.49
C PRO A 52 6.70 -10.97 25.35
N ALA A 53 6.58 -12.28 25.61
CA ALA A 53 6.19 -13.25 24.60
C ALA A 53 4.78 -12.99 24.07
N ALA A 54 3.83 -12.68 24.96
CA ALA A 54 2.45 -12.37 24.57
C ALA A 54 2.35 -11.08 23.74
N VAL A 55 3.12 -10.03 24.10
CA VAL A 55 3.11 -8.76 23.37
C VAL A 55 3.85 -8.86 22.05
N LEU A 56 4.99 -9.57 22.02
CA LEU A 56 5.75 -9.81 20.79
C LEU A 56 4.96 -10.70 19.81
N GLY A 57 4.16 -11.65 20.28
CA GLY A 57 3.29 -12.47 19.44
C GLY A 57 2.28 -11.66 18.62
N GLY A 58 1.86 -10.48 19.09
CA GLY A 58 0.99 -9.53 18.38
C GLY A 58 1.73 -8.40 17.64
N LEU A 59 3.04 -8.39 17.61
CA LEU A 59 3.86 -7.28 17.10
C LEU A 59 3.53 -6.95 15.65
N MET A 60 3.40 -7.97 14.79
CA MET A 60 3.09 -7.76 13.37
C MET A 60 1.70 -7.14 13.17
N SER A 61 0.68 -7.60 13.87
CA SER A 61 -0.67 -7.03 13.79
C SER A 61 -0.71 -5.55 14.21
N SER A 62 0.07 -5.19 15.23
CA SER A 62 0.22 -3.81 15.68
C SER A 62 0.93 -2.94 14.63
N ASN A 63 2.05 -3.43 14.08
CA ASN A 63 2.81 -2.72 13.06
C ASN A 63 2.04 -2.62 11.74
N LEU A 64 1.27 -3.66 11.37
CA LEU A 64 0.52 -3.73 10.12
C LEU A 64 -0.46 -2.56 9.97
N THR A 65 -1.11 -2.16 11.06
CA THR A 65 -2.00 -0.98 11.06
C THR A 65 -1.26 0.28 10.65
N PHE A 66 -0.09 0.54 11.21
CA PHE A 66 0.74 1.71 10.84
C PHE A 66 1.25 1.61 9.40
N ILE A 67 1.73 0.44 9.01
CA ILE A 67 2.27 0.18 7.67
C ILE A 67 1.19 0.43 6.61
N LEU A 68 -0.03 -0.09 6.80
CA LEU A 68 -1.12 0.02 5.83
C LEU A 68 -1.78 1.39 5.78
N LEU A 69 -1.90 2.09 6.91
CA LEU A 69 -2.61 3.36 6.96
C LEU A 69 -1.71 4.58 6.67
N ILE A 70 -0.41 4.46 6.91
CA ILE A 70 0.49 5.62 6.80
C ILE A 70 1.63 5.32 5.83
N PHE A 71 2.38 4.27 6.07
CA PHE A 71 3.65 4.04 5.38
C PHE A 71 3.47 3.67 3.90
N LEU A 72 2.70 2.62 3.61
CA LEU A 72 2.45 2.17 2.23
C LEU A 72 1.67 3.19 1.39
N PRO A 73 0.61 3.86 1.90
CA PRO A 73 -0.05 4.92 1.14
C PRO A 73 0.89 6.06 0.74
N LEU A 74 1.74 6.53 1.67
CA LEU A 74 2.69 7.60 1.37
C LEU A 74 3.69 7.18 0.30
N MET A 75 4.21 5.96 0.39
CA MET A 75 5.10 5.40 -0.61
C MET A 75 4.40 5.23 -1.97
N ALA A 76 3.17 4.71 -1.97
CA ALA A 76 2.38 4.53 -3.19
C ALA A 76 2.10 5.86 -3.91
N VAL A 77 1.75 6.91 -3.16
CA VAL A 77 1.56 8.27 -3.71
C VAL A 77 2.82 8.77 -4.38
N MET A 78 3.98 8.64 -3.70
CA MET A 78 5.27 9.09 -4.27
C MET A 78 5.63 8.29 -5.52
N ALA A 79 5.44 6.97 -5.51
CA ALA A 79 5.73 6.10 -6.65
C ALA A 79 4.80 6.39 -7.84
N ALA A 80 3.51 6.56 -7.59
CA ALA A 80 2.55 6.93 -8.64
C ALA A 80 2.88 8.31 -9.24
N SER A 81 3.20 9.31 -8.40
CA SER A 81 3.60 10.64 -8.88
C SER A 81 4.87 10.59 -9.73
N ASP A 82 5.85 9.77 -9.36
CA ASP A 82 7.08 9.60 -10.14
C ASP A 82 6.86 8.97 -11.51
N LEU A 83 5.97 7.98 -11.60
CA LEU A 83 5.73 7.26 -12.86
C LEU A 83 4.76 7.98 -13.79
N PHE A 84 3.85 8.80 -13.25
CA PHE A 84 2.84 9.49 -14.05
C PHE A 84 3.19 10.97 -14.24
N VAL A 85 3.30 11.73 -13.15
CA VAL A 85 3.41 13.20 -13.21
C VAL A 85 4.82 13.65 -13.55
N ALA A 86 5.85 13.05 -12.94
CA ALA A 86 7.23 13.45 -13.20
C ALA A 86 7.62 13.15 -14.68
N GLU A 87 7.22 12.00 -15.22
CA GLU A 87 7.49 11.66 -16.61
C GLU A 87 6.76 12.57 -17.60
N GLN A 88 5.57 13.07 -17.24
CA GLN A 88 4.86 14.07 -18.03
C GLN A 88 5.59 15.42 -18.00
N ALA A 89 6.02 15.87 -16.82
CA ALA A 89 6.73 17.12 -16.63
C ALA A 89 8.09 17.14 -17.36
N ASP A 90 8.79 16.01 -17.34
CA ASP A 90 10.11 15.85 -18.01
C ASP A 90 9.98 15.53 -19.51
N HIS A 91 8.76 15.48 -20.07
CA HIS A 91 8.46 15.08 -21.44
C HIS A 91 8.99 13.69 -21.85
N THR A 92 9.43 12.89 -20.89
CA THR A 92 10.00 11.54 -21.12
C THR A 92 8.93 10.52 -21.46
N ILE A 93 7.67 10.81 -21.17
CA ILE A 93 6.53 9.96 -21.54
C ILE A 93 6.45 9.71 -23.04
N ARG A 94 6.87 10.68 -23.88
CA ARG A 94 6.90 10.54 -25.35
C ARG A 94 7.76 9.36 -25.79
N PHE A 95 8.89 9.13 -25.15
CA PHE A 95 9.75 7.97 -25.43
C PHE A 95 9.09 6.64 -25.06
N SER A 96 8.24 6.64 -24.04
CA SER A 96 7.47 5.46 -23.65
C SER A 96 6.33 5.17 -24.63
N LEU A 97 5.74 6.21 -25.23
CA LEU A 97 4.66 6.11 -26.22
C LEU A 97 5.18 5.76 -27.65
N MET A 98 6.44 6.05 -27.97
CA MET A 98 7.05 5.64 -29.24
C MET A 98 7.23 4.12 -29.34
N ARG A 99 7.14 3.39 -28.26
CA ARG A 99 7.19 1.92 -28.27
C ARG A 99 5.87 1.37 -28.79
N PRO A 100 5.86 0.23 -29.48
CA PRO A 100 4.63 -0.40 -30.01
C PRO A 100 3.84 -1.08 -28.87
N VAL A 101 3.53 -0.33 -27.80
CA VAL A 101 2.77 -0.78 -26.63
C VAL A 101 1.52 0.07 -26.55
N GLY A 102 0.34 -0.57 -26.54
CA GLY A 102 -0.92 0.18 -26.39
C GLY A 102 -0.97 0.96 -25.08
N LYS A 103 -1.55 2.18 -25.11
CA LYS A 103 -1.66 3.10 -23.97
C LYS A 103 -2.23 2.44 -22.70
N GLY A 104 -3.23 1.55 -22.85
CA GLY A 104 -3.78 0.80 -21.71
C GLY A 104 -2.79 -0.14 -21.05
N LYS A 105 -1.98 -0.86 -21.85
CA LYS A 105 -0.93 -1.72 -21.31
C LYS A 105 0.13 -0.90 -20.56
N LEU A 106 0.45 0.29 -21.05
CA LEU A 106 1.39 1.20 -20.40
C LEU A 106 0.83 1.72 -19.07
N PHE A 107 -0.44 2.15 -19.01
CA PHE A 107 -1.09 2.61 -17.78
C PHE A 107 -1.10 1.51 -16.71
N PHE A 108 -1.59 0.33 -17.06
CA PHE A 108 -1.67 -0.77 -16.10
C PHE A 108 -0.29 -1.33 -15.72
N SER A 109 0.72 -1.26 -16.58
CA SER A 109 2.10 -1.65 -16.22
C SER A 109 2.69 -0.70 -15.17
N LYS A 110 2.41 0.60 -15.25
CA LYS A 110 2.82 1.59 -14.23
C LYS A 110 2.10 1.36 -12.90
N ALA A 111 0.78 1.18 -12.92
CA ALA A 111 0.01 0.88 -11.70
C ALA A 111 0.48 -0.43 -11.03
N LEU A 112 0.73 -1.46 -11.83
CA LEU A 112 1.25 -2.73 -11.34
C LEU A 112 2.69 -2.61 -10.80
N ALA A 113 3.52 -1.76 -11.38
CA ALA A 113 4.88 -1.51 -10.88
C ALA A 113 4.84 -0.87 -9.47
N VAL A 114 3.93 0.08 -9.23
CA VAL A 114 3.72 0.65 -7.88
C VAL A 114 3.23 -0.42 -6.91
N PHE A 115 2.28 -1.27 -7.34
CA PHE A 115 1.77 -2.36 -6.52
C PHE A 115 2.87 -3.36 -6.12
N VAL A 116 3.68 -3.80 -7.08
CA VAL A 116 4.79 -4.74 -6.82
C VAL A 116 5.82 -4.13 -5.87
N LEU A 117 6.12 -2.83 -6.00
CA LEU A 117 7.02 -2.13 -5.09
C LEU A 117 6.44 -2.14 -3.66
N CYS A 118 5.18 -1.75 -3.47
CA CYS A 118 4.52 -1.74 -2.16
C CYS A 118 4.39 -3.15 -1.56
N ALA A 119 4.09 -4.15 -2.38
CA ALA A 119 4.01 -5.55 -1.94
C ALA A 119 5.39 -6.08 -1.50
N PHE A 120 6.45 -5.71 -2.21
CA PHE A 120 7.82 -6.05 -1.85
C PHE A 120 8.20 -5.43 -0.49
N ASP A 121 7.91 -4.15 -0.27
CA ASP A 121 8.20 -3.48 0.99
C ASP A 121 7.41 -4.07 2.15
N LEU A 122 6.12 -4.39 1.93
CA LEU A 122 5.31 -5.08 2.92
C LEU A 122 5.92 -6.44 3.29
N ALA A 123 6.37 -7.20 2.29
CA ALA A 123 7.01 -8.50 2.52
C ALA A 123 8.33 -8.38 3.31
N VAL A 124 9.15 -7.38 3.01
CA VAL A 124 10.40 -7.12 3.76
C VAL A 124 10.10 -6.70 5.19
N MET A 125 9.14 -5.79 5.41
CA MET A 125 8.73 -5.38 6.77
C MET A 125 8.15 -6.54 7.57
N TYR A 126 7.36 -7.41 6.91
CA TYR A 126 6.87 -8.64 7.52
C TYR A 126 8.03 -9.54 7.98
N LEU A 127 9.02 -9.78 7.11
CA LEU A 127 10.20 -10.59 7.45
C LEU A 127 10.99 -9.99 8.62
N VAL A 128 11.25 -8.68 8.59
CA VAL A 128 11.99 -7.98 9.65
C VAL A 128 11.23 -8.07 10.98
N THR A 129 9.92 -7.83 10.98
CA THR A 129 9.09 -7.90 12.20
C THR A 129 9.05 -9.33 12.75
N THR A 130 8.91 -10.34 11.88
CA THR A 130 8.88 -11.75 12.28
C THR A 130 10.23 -12.20 12.85
N LEU A 131 11.35 -11.80 12.21
CA LEU A 131 12.68 -12.08 12.73
C LEU A 131 12.92 -11.41 14.09
N ALA A 132 12.46 -10.17 14.27
CA ALA A 132 12.53 -9.48 15.54
C ALA A 132 11.67 -10.17 16.61
N GLN A 133 10.45 -10.58 16.29
CA GLN A 133 9.55 -11.33 17.19
C GLN A 133 10.22 -12.62 17.68
N VAL A 134 10.68 -13.46 16.76
CA VAL A 134 11.28 -14.76 17.09
C VAL A 134 12.61 -14.57 17.82
N GLY A 135 13.46 -13.65 17.37
CA GLY A 135 14.76 -13.37 17.96
C GLY A 135 14.69 -12.82 19.39
N LEU A 136 13.62 -12.14 19.74
CA LEU A 136 13.38 -11.58 21.08
C LEU A 136 12.54 -12.49 22.00
N GLY A 137 12.29 -13.74 21.57
CA GLY A 137 11.60 -14.73 22.41
C GLY A 137 10.06 -14.70 22.32
N GLY A 138 9.47 -13.98 21.35
CA GLY A 138 8.02 -13.92 21.15
C GLY A 138 7.41 -15.19 20.51
N GLY A 139 8.18 -16.22 20.29
CA GLY A 139 7.73 -17.48 19.71
C GLY A 139 7.32 -17.36 18.25
N THR A 140 6.80 -18.45 17.68
CA THR A 140 6.30 -18.54 16.30
C THR A 140 4.78 -18.45 16.19
N GLU A 141 4.10 -18.29 17.32
CA GLU A 141 2.65 -18.16 17.33
C GLU A 141 2.20 -16.89 16.60
N GLY A 142 1.18 -17.00 15.79
CA GLY A 142 0.65 -15.89 15.01
C GLY A 142 1.44 -15.51 13.73
N VAL A 143 2.61 -16.09 13.48
CA VAL A 143 3.40 -15.81 12.26
C VAL A 143 2.63 -16.15 10.99
N LEU A 144 2.00 -17.33 10.93
CA LEU A 144 1.22 -17.75 9.76
C LEU A 144 -0.05 -16.90 9.61
N THR A 145 -0.70 -16.55 10.72
CA THR A 145 -1.89 -15.70 10.73
C THR A 145 -1.58 -14.29 10.25
N SER A 146 -0.46 -13.72 10.68
CA SER A 146 -0.02 -12.40 10.23
C SER A 146 0.42 -12.38 8.77
N LEU A 147 0.98 -13.49 8.25
CA LEU A 147 1.25 -13.66 6.82
C LEU A 147 -0.06 -13.64 6.02
N GLY A 148 -1.07 -14.39 6.48
CA GLY A 148 -2.41 -14.34 5.89
C GLY A 148 -3.01 -12.95 5.89
N ALA A 149 -2.85 -12.19 7.01
CA ALA A 149 -3.27 -10.79 7.10
C ALA A 149 -2.60 -9.91 6.04
N CYS A 150 -1.27 -10.01 5.89
CA CYS A 150 -0.53 -9.26 4.88
C CYS A 150 -1.01 -9.56 3.45
N LEU A 151 -1.26 -10.83 3.13
CA LEU A 151 -1.74 -11.22 1.81
C LEU A 151 -3.15 -10.71 1.52
N LEU A 152 -4.05 -10.76 2.50
CA LEU A 152 -5.42 -10.25 2.37
C LEU A 152 -5.44 -8.73 2.16
N ASP A 153 -4.56 -8.00 2.83
CA ASP A 153 -4.50 -6.55 2.75
C ASP A 153 -3.88 -6.02 1.43
N LEU A 154 -3.28 -6.88 0.62
CA LEU A 154 -2.85 -6.52 -0.74
C LEU A 154 -4.04 -6.17 -1.65
N ILE A 155 -5.23 -6.71 -1.39
CA ILE A 155 -6.43 -6.43 -2.21
C ILE A 155 -6.86 -4.97 -2.09
N PRO A 156 -7.15 -4.42 -0.88
CA PRO A 156 -7.49 -3.01 -0.76
C PRO A 156 -6.33 -2.08 -1.09
N LEU A 157 -5.09 -2.51 -0.90
CA LEU A 157 -3.90 -1.76 -1.31
C LEU A 157 -3.87 -1.55 -2.83
N ALA A 158 -4.24 -2.57 -3.63
CA ALA A 158 -4.35 -2.45 -5.08
C ALA A 158 -5.39 -1.39 -5.48
N VAL A 159 -6.53 -1.34 -4.81
CA VAL A 159 -7.59 -0.33 -5.05
C VAL A 159 -7.10 1.07 -4.68
N LEU A 160 -6.40 1.21 -3.55
CA LEU A 160 -5.81 2.47 -3.12
C LEU A 160 -4.79 2.99 -4.15
N ILE A 161 -3.95 2.12 -4.69
CA ILE A 161 -2.97 2.49 -5.72
C ILE A 161 -3.68 2.96 -6.99
N GLN A 162 -4.76 2.30 -7.42
CA GLN A 162 -5.54 2.76 -8.57
C GLN A 162 -6.18 4.13 -8.32
N PHE A 163 -6.66 4.40 -7.09
CA PHE A 163 -7.14 5.73 -6.69
C PHE A 163 -6.02 6.78 -6.84
N PHE A 164 -4.81 6.50 -6.35
CA PHE A 164 -3.69 7.42 -6.51
C PHE A 164 -3.28 7.60 -7.98
N CYS A 165 -3.30 6.54 -8.79
CA CYS A 165 -3.05 6.64 -10.22
C CYS A 165 -4.08 7.56 -10.90
N LEU A 166 -5.36 7.48 -10.54
CA LEU A 166 -6.42 8.36 -11.05
C LEU A 166 -6.17 9.82 -10.65
N VAL A 167 -5.92 10.10 -9.36
CA VAL A 167 -5.69 11.48 -8.87
C VAL A 167 -4.45 12.09 -9.52
N ASN A 168 -3.39 11.28 -9.74
CA ASN A 168 -2.18 11.71 -10.43
C ASN A 168 -2.44 12.13 -11.91
N GLN A 169 -3.53 11.68 -12.54
CA GLN A 169 -3.89 12.15 -13.88
C GLN A 169 -4.44 13.59 -13.87
N VAL A 170 -4.96 14.08 -12.75
CA VAL A 170 -5.49 15.44 -12.66
C VAL A 170 -4.39 16.48 -12.43
N GLY A 171 -3.31 16.09 -11.77
CA GLY A 171 -2.20 16.98 -11.39
C GLY A 171 -1.32 17.40 -12.59
N ARG A 172 -0.73 18.60 -12.48
CA ARG A 172 0.20 19.17 -13.48
C ARG A 172 1.64 19.25 -12.98
N GLY A 173 1.86 19.22 -11.67
CA GLY A 173 3.19 19.29 -11.04
C GLY A 173 3.37 18.22 -9.97
N SER A 174 4.53 17.55 -9.94
CA SER A 174 4.77 16.39 -9.08
C SER A 174 4.53 16.69 -7.59
N GLY A 175 5.06 17.79 -7.04
CA GLY A 175 4.90 18.14 -5.63
C GLY A 175 3.46 18.46 -5.23
N LEU A 176 2.76 19.27 -6.06
CA LEU A 176 1.37 19.65 -5.80
C LEU A 176 0.44 18.43 -5.91
N THR A 177 0.71 17.53 -6.84
CA THR A 177 -0.08 16.30 -7.01
C THR A 177 0.09 15.34 -5.85
N VAL A 178 1.33 15.19 -5.32
CA VAL A 178 1.58 14.40 -4.10
C VAL A 178 0.77 14.96 -2.93
N LEU A 179 0.82 16.28 -2.72
CA LEU A 179 0.06 16.94 -1.67
C LEU A 179 -1.45 16.74 -1.85
N LEU A 180 -1.97 16.89 -3.07
CA LEU A 180 -3.38 16.64 -3.38
C LEU A 180 -3.79 15.20 -3.05
N CYS A 181 -3.00 14.21 -3.47
CA CYS A 181 -3.25 12.80 -3.15
C CYS A 181 -3.30 12.55 -1.65
N VAL A 182 -2.33 13.11 -0.90
CA VAL A 182 -2.26 12.95 0.56
C VAL A 182 -3.46 13.62 1.24
N VAL A 183 -3.82 14.84 0.85
CA VAL A 183 -4.99 15.55 1.39
C VAL A 183 -6.29 14.80 1.10
N CYS A 184 -6.49 14.34 -0.14
CA CYS A 184 -7.66 13.53 -0.50
C CYS A 184 -7.71 12.22 0.32
N TYR A 185 -6.57 11.55 0.48
CA TYR A 185 -6.48 10.31 1.24
C TYR A 185 -6.81 10.52 2.73
N ILE A 186 -6.21 11.53 3.36
CA ILE A 186 -6.48 11.88 4.76
C ILE A 186 -7.95 12.30 4.92
N GLY A 187 -8.48 13.10 4.00
CA GLY A 187 -9.89 13.50 3.99
C GLY A 187 -10.83 12.29 3.97
N LEU A 188 -10.56 11.30 3.12
CA LEU A 188 -11.34 10.06 3.06
C LEU A 188 -11.19 9.21 4.34
N LEU A 189 -10.01 9.15 4.96
CA LEU A 189 -9.81 8.47 6.23
C LEU A 189 -10.62 9.14 7.36
N VAL A 190 -10.55 10.46 7.46
CA VAL A 190 -11.29 11.24 8.45
C VAL A 190 -12.80 11.07 8.25
N LEU A 191 -13.25 11.18 7.00
CA LEU A 191 -14.66 10.99 6.65
C LEU A 191 -15.18 9.60 7.07
N GLY A 192 -14.41 8.55 6.77
CA GLY A 192 -14.75 7.18 7.15
C GLY A 192 -14.75 6.93 8.66
N THR A 193 -13.93 7.69 9.41
CA THR A 193 -13.80 7.51 10.87
C THR A 193 -14.87 8.28 11.64
N TYR A 194 -15.14 9.54 11.25
CA TYR A 194 -16.04 10.43 12.01
C TYR A 194 -17.51 10.37 11.55
N LEU A 195 -17.80 9.85 10.36
CA LEU A 195 -19.16 9.71 9.83
C LEU A 195 -19.53 8.21 9.69
N PRO A 196 -20.05 7.56 10.75
CA PRO A 196 -20.36 6.11 10.73
C PRO A 196 -21.32 5.70 9.60
N ALA A 197 -22.26 6.62 9.24
CA ALA A 197 -23.20 6.39 8.14
C ALA A 197 -22.51 6.22 6.77
N VAL A 198 -21.37 6.86 6.56
CA VAL A 198 -20.60 6.85 5.30
C VAL A 198 -19.38 5.93 5.40
N GLY A 199 -18.92 5.63 6.61
CA GLY A 199 -17.71 4.83 6.86
C GLY A 199 -17.75 3.44 6.21
N GLY A 200 -18.92 2.83 6.13
CA GLY A 200 -19.14 1.56 5.43
C GLY A 200 -19.08 1.64 3.90
N LEU A 201 -19.17 2.85 3.33
CA LEU A 201 -19.10 3.08 1.88
C LEU A 201 -17.69 3.48 1.43
N VAL A 202 -16.90 4.11 2.30
CA VAL A 202 -15.57 4.61 1.93
C VAL A 202 -14.57 3.46 1.87
N PHE A 203 -13.88 3.30 0.76
CA PHE A 203 -12.92 2.21 0.56
C PHE A 203 -11.73 2.25 1.53
N THR A 204 -11.36 3.42 2.07
CA THR A 204 -10.27 3.56 3.04
C THR A 204 -10.57 2.86 4.37
N GLY A 205 -11.84 2.67 4.73
CA GLY A 205 -12.26 1.88 5.89
C GLY A 205 -11.90 0.38 5.77
N TYR A 206 -11.66 -0.08 4.56
CA TYR A 206 -11.32 -1.47 4.26
C TYR A 206 -9.81 -1.72 4.11
N LEU A 207 -8.94 -0.73 4.34
CA LEU A 207 -7.48 -0.93 4.25
C LEU A 207 -6.96 -1.98 5.23
N ARG A 208 -7.64 -2.19 6.36
CA ARG A 208 -7.38 -3.29 7.28
C ARG A 208 -8.32 -4.47 6.99
N TRP A 209 -8.24 -4.99 5.77
CA TRP A 209 -9.12 -6.04 5.27
C TRP A 209 -9.03 -7.34 6.07
N HIS A 210 -7.84 -7.63 6.60
CA HIS A 210 -7.60 -8.81 7.44
C HIS A 210 -8.52 -8.86 8.67
N ASN A 211 -8.92 -7.72 9.25
CA ASN A 211 -9.81 -7.67 10.40
C ASN A 211 -11.20 -8.26 10.14
N LEU A 212 -11.59 -8.42 8.87
CA LEU A 212 -12.87 -9.04 8.49
C LEU A 212 -12.78 -10.57 8.40
N TRP A 213 -11.55 -11.11 8.33
CA TRP A 213 -11.31 -12.53 8.09
C TRP A 213 -10.61 -13.22 9.26
N ILE A 214 -9.82 -12.49 10.03
CA ILE A 214 -9.00 -13.01 11.12
C ILE A 214 -9.60 -12.54 12.44
N GLY A 215 -9.95 -13.51 13.30
CA GLY A 215 -10.49 -13.25 14.64
C GLY A 215 -11.99 -13.00 14.72
N ILE A 216 -12.69 -12.68 13.65
CA ILE A 216 -14.13 -12.47 13.61
C ILE A 216 -14.73 -13.35 12.51
N THR A 217 -15.55 -14.33 12.89
CA THR A 217 -16.30 -15.15 11.93
C THR A 217 -17.53 -14.40 11.43
N LEU A 218 -17.36 -13.53 10.46
CA LEU A 218 -18.49 -12.90 9.80
C LEU A 218 -19.19 -13.90 8.85
N PRO A 219 -20.53 -13.93 8.80
CA PRO A 219 -21.24 -14.76 7.83
C PRO A 219 -20.88 -14.31 6.40
N PHE A 220 -20.68 -15.28 5.50
CA PHE A 220 -20.24 -15.05 4.11
C PHE A 220 -21.11 -14.01 3.39
N PHE A 221 -22.41 -14.00 3.62
CA PHE A 221 -23.35 -13.05 3.03
C PHE A 221 -23.08 -11.58 3.42
N SER A 222 -22.47 -11.34 4.56
CA SER A 222 -22.08 -9.98 5.00
C SER A 222 -20.75 -9.50 4.37
N LEU A 223 -19.93 -10.42 3.88
CA LEU A 223 -18.68 -10.13 3.17
C LEU A 223 -18.91 -9.80 1.70
N LEU A 224 -19.91 -10.40 1.07
CA LEU A 224 -20.20 -10.25 -0.36
C LEU A 224 -20.41 -8.78 -0.79
N PRO A 225 -21.24 -7.95 -0.11
CA PRO A 225 -21.38 -6.54 -0.46
C PRO A 225 -20.07 -5.76 -0.34
N ARG A 226 -19.23 -6.09 0.64
CA ARG A 226 -17.94 -5.42 0.87
C ARG A 226 -16.92 -5.75 -0.21
N ILE A 227 -16.88 -7.02 -0.65
CA ILE A 227 -16.08 -7.46 -1.79
C ILE A 227 -16.56 -6.76 -3.07
N GLY A 228 -17.87 -6.73 -3.31
CA GLY A 228 -18.47 -6.05 -4.45
C GLY A 228 -18.16 -4.56 -4.49
N LEU A 229 -18.22 -3.88 -3.33
CA LEU A 229 -17.89 -2.47 -3.19
C LEU A 229 -16.40 -2.22 -3.52
N LEU A 230 -15.50 -3.03 -2.98
CA LEU A 230 -14.07 -2.88 -3.22
C LEU A 230 -13.72 -3.13 -4.69
N ALA A 231 -14.31 -4.16 -5.30
CA ALA A 231 -14.17 -4.45 -6.74
C ALA A 231 -14.74 -3.31 -7.60
N GLY A 232 -15.89 -2.75 -7.22
CA GLY A 232 -16.51 -1.60 -7.88
C GLY A 232 -15.59 -0.37 -7.87
N TYR A 233 -15.01 -0.04 -6.72
CA TYR A 233 -14.01 1.04 -6.63
C TYR A 233 -12.79 0.76 -7.50
N GLY A 234 -12.26 -0.46 -7.51
CA GLY A 234 -11.15 -0.85 -8.36
C GLY A 234 -11.44 -0.64 -9.84
N LEU A 235 -12.64 -1.00 -10.30
CA LEU A 235 -13.07 -0.80 -11.68
C LEU A 235 -13.23 0.71 -12.00
N VAL A 236 -13.90 1.47 -11.14
CA VAL A 236 -14.12 2.92 -11.35
C VAL A 236 -12.79 3.67 -11.41
N PHE A 237 -11.88 3.42 -10.47
CA PHE A 237 -10.58 4.09 -10.42
C PHE A 237 -9.66 3.64 -11.56
N GLY A 238 -9.68 2.35 -11.91
CA GLY A 238 -8.90 1.81 -13.01
C GLY A 238 -9.36 2.34 -14.38
N CYS A 239 -10.65 2.25 -14.66
CA CYS A 239 -11.23 2.74 -15.92
C CYS A 239 -11.15 4.27 -16.01
N GLY A 240 -11.48 4.98 -14.93
CA GLY A 240 -11.40 6.44 -14.88
C GLY A 240 -9.97 6.96 -15.04
N GLY A 241 -9.01 6.32 -14.36
CA GLY A 241 -7.58 6.64 -14.50
C GLY A 241 -7.06 6.41 -15.91
N TYR A 242 -7.43 5.28 -16.52
CA TYR A 242 -7.07 5.00 -17.92
C TYR A 242 -7.69 6.01 -18.90
N TRP A 243 -8.97 6.34 -18.73
CA TRP A 243 -9.66 7.29 -19.59
C TRP A 243 -9.03 8.69 -19.53
N LEU A 244 -8.66 9.17 -18.34
CA LEU A 244 -7.95 10.44 -18.19
C LEU A 244 -6.54 10.38 -18.78
N PHE A 245 -5.84 9.26 -18.62
CA PHE A 245 -4.53 9.04 -19.20
C PHE A 245 -4.57 9.07 -20.73
N ASP A 246 -5.53 8.40 -21.35
CA ASP A 246 -5.68 8.34 -22.81
C ASP A 246 -5.96 9.72 -23.42
N ARG A 247 -6.78 10.54 -22.75
CA ARG A 247 -7.09 11.92 -23.19
C ARG A 247 -5.93 12.91 -23.06
N LYS A 248 -5.07 12.73 -22.06
CA LYS A 248 -3.91 13.61 -21.87
C LYS A 248 -2.80 13.36 -22.91
N GLU A 249 -2.71 12.14 -23.39
CA GLU A 249 -1.68 11.67 -24.28
C GLU A 249 -2.14 11.67 -25.76
N ALA A 250 -3.36 12.15 -26.03
CA ALA A 250 -3.86 12.40 -27.38
C ALA A 250 -3.50 13.80 -27.84
#